data_9dda1ba91946bd34e381d3df8cfde44e
#
_entry.id   9dda1ba91946bd34e381d3df8cfde44e
#
_cell.length_a   1.000
_cell.length_b   1.000
_cell.length_c   1.000
_cell.angle_alpha   90.00
_cell.angle_beta   90.00
_cell.angle_gamma   90.00
#
_symmetry.space_group_name_H-M   'P 1'
#
loop_
_entity.id
_entity.type
_entity.pdbx_description
1 polymer ?
#
loop_
_entity_poly.entity_id
_entity_poly.type
_entity_poly.pdbx_seq_one_letter_code
_entity_poly.pdbx_strand_id
1 'polypeptide(L)'
;FGHIELARPVFHGGFLVKVKKIVECICFSCGKLKVDVNDDLVYDISRRVKPQHRLKAIWALASKKPICETDRLQEDQGEPTDEEARKKELKRRQRGRGEGHGGCGHEQPAWRKEGLKLFAIIKPPRGEGGEESSEPEKRIITPGEIYNLLKKIPPEDLRVMGLNAEYARPDWMILTVLPVPPAAVRPSISIDGGAMRSEDDLTYKLAQILKHSATVRRLEGEGVPPSVVNEHFDLLQ
;
A
#
# COMPACT_ATOMS: atom_id res chain seq x y z
N PHE A 1 -17.52 8.52 -21.23
CA PHE A 1 -16.87 8.92 -19.98
C PHE A 1 -15.73 9.91 -20.29
N GLY A 2 -15.66 10.98 -19.49
CA GLY A 2 -14.49 11.85 -19.44
C GLY A 2 -13.49 11.41 -18.36
N HIS A 3 -12.42 12.19 -18.17
CA HIS A 3 -11.43 11.92 -17.12
C HIS A 3 -10.84 13.24 -16.60
N ILE A 4 -10.37 13.22 -15.37
CA ILE A 4 -9.59 14.30 -14.75
C ILE A 4 -8.25 13.73 -14.33
N GLU A 5 -7.17 14.23 -14.92
CA GLU A 5 -5.82 13.93 -14.46
C GLU A 5 -5.52 14.73 -13.20
N LEU A 6 -5.35 14.03 -12.09
CA LEU A 6 -5.04 14.65 -10.81
C LEU A 6 -3.58 15.13 -10.78
N ALA A 7 -3.33 16.27 -10.13
CA ALA A 7 -1.97 16.81 -9.97
C ALA A 7 -1.06 15.85 -9.21
N ARG A 8 -1.59 15.20 -8.18
CA ARG A 8 -0.93 14.17 -7.39
C ARG A 8 -1.88 12.99 -7.19
N PRO A 9 -1.35 11.77 -7.02
CA PRO A 9 -2.17 10.62 -6.62
C PRO A 9 -2.90 10.89 -5.31
N VAL A 10 -4.14 10.40 -5.18
CA VAL A 10 -4.95 10.50 -3.96
C VAL A 10 -5.43 9.13 -3.51
N PHE A 11 -5.66 8.96 -2.21
CA PHE A 11 -6.26 7.73 -1.70
C PHE A 11 -7.75 7.64 -2.06
N HIS A 12 -8.17 6.46 -2.48
CA HIS A 12 -9.59 6.14 -2.57
C HIS A 12 -10.11 5.74 -1.19
N GLY A 13 -11.06 6.49 -0.62
CA GLY A 13 -11.58 6.27 0.73
C GLY A 13 -12.09 4.84 0.97
N GLY A 14 -12.75 4.23 -0.03
CA GLY A 14 -13.25 2.86 0.04
C GLY A 14 -12.16 1.78 0.05
N PHE A 15 -10.97 2.08 -0.48
CA PHE A 15 -9.86 1.12 -0.55
C PHE A 15 -8.76 1.35 0.48
N LEU A 16 -8.76 2.48 1.20
CA LEU A 16 -7.69 2.86 2.10
C LEU A 16 -7.39 1.80 3.17
N VAL A 17 -8.42 1.16 3.73
CA VAL A 17 -8.25 0.08 4.71
C VAL A 17 -7.58 -1.15 4.08
N LYS A 18 -7.92 -1.47 2.82
CA LYS A 18 -7.32 -2.58 2.09
C LYS A 18 -5.88 -2.27 1.71
N VAL A 19 -5.62 -1.05 1.25
CA VAL A 19 -4.26 -0.54 0.99
C VAL A 19 -3.40 -0.66 2.23
N LYS A 20 -3.87 -0.18 3.40
CA LYS A 20 -3.16 -0.32 4.67
C LYS A 20 -2.81 -1.78 4.97
N LYS A 21 -3.75 -2.72 4.82
CA LYS A 21 -3.48 -4.15 5.06
C LYS A 21 -2.41 -4.71 4.11
N ILE A 22 -2.42 -4.29 2.85
CA ILE A 22 -1.40 -4.73 1.87
C ILE A 22 -0.04 -4.17 2.25
N VAL A 23 0.04 -2.89 2.60
CA VAL A 23 1.30 -2.25 3.02
C VAL A 23 1.85 -2.87 4.32
N GLU A 24 0.99 -3.33 5.22
CA GLU A 24 1.39 -4.09 6.41
C GLU A 24 1.95 -5.49 6.08
N CYS A 25 1.66 -6.03 4.91
CA CYS A 25 2.18 -7.34 4.47
C CYS A 25 3.53 -7.24 3.75
N ILE A 26 3.84 -6.09 3.14
CA ILE A 26 5.03 -5.89 2.31
C ILE A 26 6.10 -5.05 3.01
N CYS A 27 7.31 -5.18 2.56
CA CYS A 27 8.42 -4.36 3.04
C CYS A 27 8.34 -2.95 2.45
N PHE A 28 8.47 -1.94 3.30
CA PHE A 28 8.45 -0.54 2.89
C PHE A 28 9.66 -0.16 2.00
N SER A 29 10.78 -0.83 2.16
CA SER A 29 12.00 -0.55 1.39
C SER A 29 12.04 -1.29 0.04
N CYS A 30 11.94 -2.64 0.05
CA CYS A 30 12.11 -3.43 -1.17
C CYS A 30 10.79 -3.78 -1.89
N GLY A 31 9.63 -3.61 -1.24
CA GLY A 31 8.32 -3.93 -1.81
C GLY A 31 7.94 -5.41 -1.85
N LYS A 32 8.82 -6.31 -1.43
CA LYS A 32 8.54 -7.75 -1.34
C LYS A 32 7.70 -8.08 -0.11
N LEU A 33 7.05 -9.24 -0.13
CA LEU A 33 6.32 -9.76 1.02
C LEU A 33 7.26 -9.89 2.23
N LYS A 34 6.83 -9.50 3.45
CA LYS A 34 7.67 -9.57 4.66
C LYS A 34 7.89 -10.98 5.18
N VAL A 35 7.04 -11.91 4.80
CA VAL A 35 7.12 -13.32 5.18
C VAL A 35 7.72 -14.13 4.05
N ASP A 36 8.55 -15.13 4.39
CA ASP A 36 9.11 -16.04 3.40
C ASP A 36 7.99 -16.86 2.75
N VAL A 37 7.92 -16.79 1.42
CA VAL A 37 6.97 -17.56 0.60
C VAL A 37 7.22 -19.07 0.74
N ASN A 38 8.45 -19.44 1.09
CA ASN A 38 8.86 -20.82 1.30
C ASN A 38 8.51 -21.37 2.70
N ASP A 39 8.04 -20.51 3.62
CA ASP A 39 7.52 -20.95 4.91
C ASP A 39 6.33 -21.91 4.71
N ASP A 40 6.28 -22.98 5.50
CA ASP A 40 5.23 -24.00 5.40
C ASP A 40 3.84 -23.43 5.59
N LEU A 41 3.67 -22.48 6.52
CA LEU A 41 2.38 -21.83 6.77
C LEU A 41 1.94 -20.99 5.59
N VAL A 42 2.85 -20.18 5.03
CA VAL A 42 2.57 -19.32 3.86
C VAL A 42 2.25 -20.16 2.64
N TYR A 43 2.98 -21.24 2.43
CA TYR A 43 2.72 -22.19 1.36
C TYR A 43 1.35 -22.85 1.47
N ASP A 44 0.99 -23.34 2.65
CA ASP A 44 -0.32 -23.94 2.90
C ASP A 44 -1.45 -22.93 2.69
N ILE A 45 -1.28 -21.69 3.14
CA ILE A 45 -2.25 -20.61 2.86
C ILE A 45 -2.39 -20.40 1.35
N SER A 46 -1.29 -20.34 0.62
CA SER A 46 -1.33 -20.08 -0.83
C SER A 46 -2.05 -21.17 -1.62
N ARG A 47 -2.09 -22.41 -1.13
CA ARG A 47 -2.72 -23.56 -1.79
C ARG A 47 -4.11 -23.90 -1.25
N ARG A 48 -4.29 -23.88 0.06
CA ARG A 48 -5.53 -24.36 0.70
C ARG A 48 -6.57 -23.28 0.87
N VAL A 49 -6.15 -22.00 1.01
CA VAL A 49 -7.07 -20.89 1.23
C VAL A 49 -7.53 -20.31 -0.11
N LYS A 50 -8.83 -20.07 -0.26
CA LYS A 50 -9.38 -19.39 -1.45
C LYS A 50 -8.78 -17.99 -1.61
N PRO A 51 -8.51 -17.49 -2.84
CA PRO A 51 -7.85 -16.21 -3.09
C PRO A 51 -8.46 -15.03 -2.32
N GLN A 52 -9.78 -14.96 -2.24
CA GLN A 52 -10.50 -13.89 -1.53
C GLN A 52 -10.19 -13.79 -0.03
N HIS A 53 -9.71 -14.86 0.61
CA HIS A 53 -9.40 -14.92 2.03
C HIS A 53 -7.90 -14.90 2.31
N ARG A 54 -7.04 -15.09 1.30
CA ARG A 54 -5.59 -15.16 1.44
C ARG A 54 -5.00 -13.89 2.06
N LEU A 55 -5.44 -12.71 1.59
CA LEU A 55 -4.93 -11.44 2.11
C LEU A 55 -5.09 -11.34 3.64
N LYS A 56 -6.25 -11.78 4.18
CA LYS A 56 -6.48 -11.76 5.63
C LYS A 56 -5.56 -12.73 6.38
N ALA A 57 -5.34 -13.92 5.82
CA ALA A 57 -4.50 -14.94 6.42
C ALA A 57 -3.01 -14.53 6.40
N ILE A 58 -2.52 -14.04 5.25
CA ILE A 58 -1.14 -13.54 5.12
C ILE A 58 -0.92 -12.31 6.00
N TRP A 59 -1.88 -11.39 6.08
CA TRP A 59 -1.80 -10.23 6.94
C TRP A 59 -1.64 -10.59 8.42
N ALA A 60 -2.34 -11.63 8.89
CA ALA A 60 -2.22 -12.10 10.28
C ALA A 60 -0.81 -12.58 10.64
N LEU A 61 -0.04 -13.06 9.66
CA LEU A 61 1.36 -13.47 9.83
C LEU A 61 2.31 -12.29 9.63
N ALA A 62 2.18 -11.60 8.50
CA ALA A 62 3.11 -10.56 8.05
C ALA A 62 3.07 -9.29 8.90
N SER A 63 1.90 -8.89 9.41
CA SER A 63 1.76 -7.66 10.22
C SER A 63 2.52 -7.71 11.53
N LYS A 64 2.81 -8.92 12.04
CA LYS A 64 3.57 -9.13 13.28
C LYS A 64 5.09 -9.08 13.08
N LYS A 65 5.56 -9.16 11.84
CA LYS A 65 7.00 -9.16 11.52
C LYS A 65 7.55 -7.73 11.57
N PRO A 66 8.49 -7.42 12.49
CA PRO A 66 9.09 -6.10 12.59
C PRO A 66 10.20 -5.87 11.56
N ILE A 67 10.73 -6.92 10.97
CA ILE A 67 11.87 -6.89 10.04
C ILE A 67 11.48 -7.64 8.76
N CYS A 68 11.97 -7.17 7.61
CA CYS A 68 11.90 -7.90 6.35
C CYS A 68 12.88 -9.08 6.40
N GLU A 69 12.38 -10.30 6.36
CA GLU A 69 13.22 -11.50 6.47
C GLU A 69 14.21 -11.59 5.29
N THR A 70 15.49 -11.69 5.59
CA THR A 70 16.55 -11.93 4.61
C THR A 70 16.72 -13.41 4.34
N ASP A 71 17.32 -13.74 3.21
CA ASP A 71 17.81 -15.09 2.97
C ASP A 71 18.88 -15.44 4.02
N ARG A 72 18.76 -16.60 4.61
CA ARG A 72 19.80 -17.08 5.52
C ARG A 72 21.02 -17.45 4.70
N LEU A 73 22.14 -16.79 4.96
CA LEU A 73 23.42 -17.18 4.37
C LEU A 73 23.76 -18.60 4.82
N GLN A 74 24.15 -19.46 3.88
CA GLN A 74 24.50 -20.87 4.16
C GLN A 74 25.69 -21.04 5.11
N GLU A 75 26.48 -19.99 5.32
CA GLU A 75 27.72 -20.03 6.09
C GLU A 75 27.53 -20.18 7.60
N ASP A 76 26.36 -19.84 8.14
CA ASP A 76 26.07 -19.90 9.59
C ASP A 76 25.26 -21.14 10.03
N GLN A 77 24.94 -22.05 9.12
CA GLN A 77 24.19 -23.26 9.48
C GLN A 77 25.14 -24.47 9.62
N GLY A 78 25.65 -24.64 10.84
CA GLY A 78 26.04 -25.98 11.29
C GLY A 78 24.89 -26.95 10.99
N GLU A 79 25.21 -28.20 10.61
CA GLU A 79 24.19 -29.22 10.33
C GLU A 79 23.13 -29.22 11.45
N PRO A 80 21.83 -29.22 11.11
CA PRO A 80 20.79 -29.24 12.13
C PRO A 80 20.97 -30.46 13.03
N THR A 81 21.20 -30.19 14.29
CA THR A 81 21.44 -31.22 15.33
C THR A 81 20.18 -31.99 15.72
N ASP A 82 19.01 -31.44 15.32
CA ASP A 82 17.70 -31.98 15.68
C ASP A 82 17.10 -32.79 14.53
N GLU A 83 16.64 -34.02 14.81
CA GLU A 83 16.03 -34.92 13.82
C GLU A 83 14.75 -34.33 13.18
N GLU A 84 14.00 -33.51 13.93
CA GLU A 84 12.83 -32.76 13.41
C GLU A 84 13.24 -31.67 12.45
N ALA A 85 14.33 -30.97 12.73
CA ALA A 85 14.86 -29.93 11.84
C ALA A 85 15.38 -30.54 10.52
N ARG A 86 16.07 -31.69 10.57
CA ARG A 86 16.47 -32.48 9.39
C ARG A 86 15.28 -32.95 8.57
N LYS A 87 14.21 -33.42 9.19
CA LYS A 87 12.97 -33.85 8.51
C LYS A 87 12.26 -32.67 7.85
N LYS A 88 12.23 -31.49 8.50
CA LYS A 88 11.68 -30.25 7.90
C LYS A 88 12.49 -29.80 6.70
N GLU A 89 13.81 -29.80 6.81
CA GLU A 89 14.74 -29.43 5.74
C GLU A 89 14.59 -30.37 4.53
N LEU A 90 14.55 -31.68 4.76
CA LEU A 90 14.35 -32.67 3.71
C LEU A 90 13.00 -32.50 2.98
N LYS A 91 11.93 -32.23 3.73
CA LYS A 91 10.61 -31.91 3.15
C LYS A 91 10.64 -30.62 2.32
N ARG A 92 11.43 -29.63 2.74
CA ARG A 92 11.61 -28.36 2.05
C ARG A 92 12.34 -28.56 0.71
N ARG A 93 13.44 -29.32 0.71
CA ARG A 93 14.21 -29.70 -0.50
C ARG A 93 13.37 -30.53 -1.47
N GLN A 94 12.62 -31.52 -0.99
CA GLN A 94 11.72 -32.34 -1.82
C GLN A 94 10.61 -31.56 -2.49
N ARG A 95 10.21 -30.40 -1.94
CA ARG A 95 9.20 -29.51 -2.51
C ARG A 95 9.78 -28.54 -3.54
N GLY A 96 11.07 -28.61 -3.87
CA GLY A 96 11.77 -27.74 -4.81
C GLY A 96 11.78 -26.26 -4.40
N ARG A 97 11.76 -25.99 -3.09
CA ARG A 97 11.76 -24.64 -2.55
C ARG A 97 13.17 -24.11 -2.45
N GLY A 98 13.43 -22.99 -3.11
CA GLY A 98 14.66 -22.23 -2.96
C GLY A 98 14.88 -21.74 -1.54
N GLU A 99 16.08 -21.33 -1.21
CA GLU A 99 16.43 -20.72 0.06
C GLU A 99 16.02 -19.25 0.04
N GLY A 100 15.11 -18.89 0.97
CA GLY A 100 14.68 -17.53 1.18
C GLY A 100 13.82 -16.90 0.08
N HIS A 101 13.50 -15.62 0.21
CA HIS A 101 12.73 -14.85 -0.77
C HIS A 101 13.42 -13.52 -1.15
N GLY A 102 14.69 -13.37 -0.78
CA GLY A 102 15.51 -12.20 -1.11
C GLY A 102 15.06 -10.92 -0.39
N GLY A 103 14.62 -11.02 0.85
CA GLY A 103 14.27 -9.85 1.67
C GLY A 103 15.50 -8.99 2.00
N CYS A 104 15.27 -7.73 2.40
CA CYS A 104 16.33 -6.72 2.57
C CYS A 104 16.80 -6.51 4.02
N GLY A 105 16.22 -7.16 5.01
CA GLY A 105 16.59 -7.04 6.43
C GLY A 105 16.18 -5.73 7.11
N HIS A 106 15.53 -4.79 6.42
CA HIS A 106 15.16 -3.51 7.00
C HIS A 106 14.03 -3.65 8.01
N GLU A 107 14.12 -2.86 9.07
CA GLU A 107 13.05 -2.67 10.04
C GLU A 107 11.81 -2.06 9.39
N GLN A 108 10.65 -2.46 9.85
CA GLN A 108 9.38 -2.07 9.27
C GLN A 108 8.61 -1.13 10.20
N PRO A 109 8.05 -0.04 9.65
CA PRO A 109 7.23 0.87 10.44
C PRO A 109 5.91 0.21 10.85
N ALA A 110 5.36 0.65 11.97
CA ALA A 110 3.97 0.36 12.31
C ALA A 110 3.06 1.34 11.59
N TRP A 111 1.97 0.83 11.00
CA TRP A 111 1.06 1.62 10.18
C TRP A 111 -0.19 2.05 10.93
N ARG A 112 -0.49 3.34 10.90
CA ARG A 112 -1.71 3.90 11.46
C ARG A 112 -2.49 4.68 10.41
N LYS A 113 -3.81 4.51 10.42
CA LYS A 113 -4.73 5.26 9.56
C LYS A 113 -5.49 6.28 10.41
N GLU A 114 -5.49 7.54 9.99
CA GLU A 114 -6.29 8.60 10.59
C GLU A 114 -6.99 9.37 9.45
N GLY A 115 -8.32 9.32 9.41
CA GLY A 115 -9.08 9.89 8.31
C GLY A 115 -8.68 9.29 6.95
N LEU A 116 -8.27 10.13 6.02
CA LEU A 116 -7.73 9.75 4.69
C LEU A 116 -6.20 9.71 4.66
N LYS A 117 -5.51 9.86 5.80
CA LYS A 117 -4.05 9.87 5.86
C LYS A 117 -3.51 8.54 6.42
N LEU A 118 -2.35 8.12 5.92
CA LEU A 118 -1.56 7.01 6.44
C LEU A 118 -0.31 7.54 7.11
N PHE A 119 -0.02 6.97 8.28
CA PHE A 119 1.15 7.29 9.07
C PHE A 119 2.02 6.05 9.23
N ALA A 120 3.33 6.24 9.03
CA ALA A 120 4.35 5.29 9.41
C ALA A 120 4.91 5.71 10.78
N ILE A 121 4.86 4.83 11.74
CA ILE A 121 5.45 5.00 13.06
C ILE A 121 6.75 4.23 13.08
N ILE A 122 7.88 4.93 13.06
CA ILE A 122 9.21 4.37 13.06
C ILE A 122 9.70 4.37 14.52
N LYS A 123 10.04 3.19 15.03
CA LYS A 123 10.67 3.08 16.33
C LYS A 123 12.15 3.45 16.19
N PRO A 124 12.71 4.23 17.12
CA PRO A 124 14.14 4.48 17.12
C PRO A 124 14.91 3.16 17.30
N PRO A 125 16.09 3.02 16.68
CA PRO A 125 16.93 1.86 16.90
C PRO A 125 17.25 1.75 18.40
N ARG A 126 17.11 0.54 18.95
CA ARG A 126 17.55 0.27 20.33
C ARG A 126 19.05 0.46 20.41
N GLY A 127 19.51 1.53 21.03
CA GLY A 127 20.92 1.73 21.32
C GLY A 127 21.41 0.68 22.32
N GLU A 128 22.64 0.23 22.20
CA GLU A 128 23.30 -0.73 23.11
C GLU A 128 23.49 -0.21 24.56
N GLY A 129 22.98 0.97 24.88
CA GLY A 129 23.18 1.67 26.16
C GLY A 129 21.94 1.88 27.03
N GLY A 130 20.80 1.25 26.75
CA GLY A 130 19.67 1.21 27.70
C GLY A 130 18.96 2.53 28.01
N GLU A 131 19.29 3.64 27.37
CA GLU A 131 18.54 4.89 27.50
C GLU A 131 17.38 4.91 26.50
N GLU A 132 16.18 4.66 27.00
CA GLU A 132 14.91 4.93 26.33
C GLU A 132 14.72 6.42 26.20
N SER A 133 15.15 7.06 25.12
CA SER A 133 14.93 8.48 24.95
C SER A 133 14.77 8.95 23.52
N SER A 134 13.96 8.31 22.73
CA SER A 134 13.35 9.01 21.62
C SER A 134 11.93 8.52 21.39
N GLU A 135 11.01 9.47 21.39
CA GLU A 135 9.63 9.19 21.04
C GLU A 135 9.57 8.60 19.62
N PRO A 136 8.66 7.64 19.34
CA PRO A 136 8.53 7.06 18.02
C PRO A 136 8.19 8.17 17.00
N GLU A 137 8.98 8.27 15.95
CA GLU A 137 8.76 9.24 14.88
C GLU A 137 7.50 8.87 14.10
N LYS A 138 6.51 9.78 14.08
CA LYS A 138 5.28 9.66 13.32
C LYS A 138 5.40 10.45 12.02
N ARG A 139 5.60 9.75 10.90
CA ARG A 139 5.72 10.35 9.57
C ARG A 139 4.42 10.15 8.76
N ILE A 140 3.93 11.21 8.13
CA ILE A 140 2.86 11.12 7.13
C ILE A 140 3.46 10.54 5.84
N ILE A 141 2.81 9.51 5.31
CA ILE A 141 3.19 8.91 4.02
C ILE A 141 2.19 9.34 2.97
N THR A 142 2.71 9.90 1.88
CA THR A 142 1.91 10.44 0.79
C THR A 142 1.30 9.32 -0.07
N PRO A 143 0.14 9.54 -0.71
CA PRO A 143 -0.42 8.58 -1.65
C PRO A 143 0.52 8.22 -2.79
N GLY A 144 1.37 9.15 -3.24
CA GLY A 144 2.39 8.92 -4.26
C GLY A 144 3.48 7.94 -3.82
N GLU A 145 3.95 8.04 -2.57
CA GLU A 145 4.92 7.09 -2.01
C GLU A 145 4.33 5.68 -1.94
N ILE A 146 3.08 5.56 -1.49
CA ILE A 146 2.38 4.27 -1.43
C ILE A 146 2.14 3.71 -2.84
N TYR A 147 1.75 4.56 -3.80
CA TYR A 147 1.58 4.15 -5.19
C TYR A 147 2.86 3.53 -5.77
N ASN A 148 4.00 4.19 -5.56
CA ASN A 148 5.30 3.70 -6.01
C ASN A 148 5.70 2.40 -5.29
N LEU A 149 5.39 2.28 -3.99
CA LEU A 149 5.64 1.08 -3.22
C LEU A 149 4.81 -0.11 -3.74
N LEU A 150 3.51 0.10 -3.97
CA LEU A 150 2.60 -0.95 -4.47
C LEU A 150 2.99 -1.42 -5.88
N LYS A 151 3.57 -0.56 -6.71
CA LYS A 151 4.12 -0.93 -8.02
C LYS A 151 5.31 -1.88 -7.94
N LYS A 152 6.11 -1.79 -6.87
CA LYS A 152 7.28 -2.66 -6.68
C LYS A 152 6.93 -4.10 -6.33
N ILE A 153 5.68 -4.40 -5.94
CA ILE A 153 5.28 -5.74 -5.51
C ILE A 153 5.42 -6.73 -6.68
N PRO A 154 6.20 -7.81 -6.50
CA PRO A 154 6.35 -8.84 -7.52
C PRO A 154 5.01 -9.56 -7.80
N PRO A 155 4.77 -10.00 -9.05
CA PRO A 155 3.54 -10.74 -9.41
C PRO A 155 3.33 -12.01 -8.59
N GLU A 156 4.42 -12.66 -8.17
CA GLU A 156 4.40 -13.87 -7.34
C GLU A 156 3.82 -13.58 -5.96
N ASP A 157 4.27 -12.51 -5.31
CA ASP A 157 3.77 -12.06 -4.01
C ASP A 157 2.30 -11.66 -4.08
N LEU A 158 1.87 -11.04 -5.18
CA LEU A 158 0.45 -10.74 -5.41
C LEU A 158 -0.40 -12.01 -5.44
N ARG A 159 0.07 -13.08 -6.10
CA ARG A 159 -0.63 -14.37 -6.14
C ARG A 159 -0.74 -14.99 -4.75
N VAL A 160 0.33 -14.94 -3.96
CA VAL A 160 0.34 -15.43 -2.57
C VAL A 160 -0.69 -14.69 -1.72
N MET A 161 -0.78 -13.38 -1.85
CA MET A 161 -1.80 -12.55 -1.19
C MET A 161 -3.21 -12.73 -1.75
N GLY A 162 -3.39 -13.50 -2.83
CA GLY A 162 -4.69 -13.70 -3.47
C GLY A 162 -5.15 -12.51 -4.32
N LEU A 163 -4.21 -11.65 -4.73
CA LEU A 163 -4.44 -10.55 -5.66
C LEU A 163 -4.11 -11.00 -7.11
N ASN A 164 -4.62 -10.27 -8.08
CA ASN A 164 -4.39 -10.56 -9.49
C ASN A 164 -3.47 -9.49 -10.09
N ALA A 165 -2.35 -9.92 -10.71
CA ALA A 165 -1.38 -9.02 -11.32
C ALA A 165 -1.89 -8.38 -12.62
N GLU A 166 -2.83 -9.02 -13.33
CA GLU A 166 -3.34 -8.55 -14.62
C GLU A 166 -4.58 -7.68 -14.49
N TYR A 167 -5.52 -8.04 -13.59
CA TYR A 167 -6.85 -7.43 -13.53
C TYR A 167 -7.14 -6.68 -12.21
N ALA A 168 -6.31 -6.82 -11.19
CA ALA A 168 -6.54 -6.22 -9.87
C ALA A 168 -5.24 -5.90 -9.13
N ARG A 169 -4.38 -5.12 -9.75
CA ARG A 169 -3.15 -4.66 -9.10
C ARG A 169 -3.48 -3.70 -7.95
N PRO A 170 -2.76 -3.79 -6.82
CA PRO A 170 -3.01 -2.92 -5.66
C PRO A 170 -2.70 -1.44 -5.92
N ASP A 171 -1.79 -1.11 -6.83
CA ASP A 171 -1.49 0.26 -7.23
C ASP A 171 -2.70 0.96 -7.89
N TRP A 172 -3.64 0.20 -8.48
CA TRP A 172 -4.88 0.76 -9.05
C TRP A 172 -5.90 1.21 -7.99
N MET A 173 -5.69 0.87 -6.72
CA MET A 173 -6.52 1.36 -5.62
C MET A 173 -6.20 2.81 -5.24
N ILE A 174 -5.14 3.38 -5.80
CA ILE A 174 -4.76 4.78 -5.63
C ILE A 174 -5.13 5.53 -6.90
N LEU A 175 -5.87 6.61 -6.74
CA LEU A 175 -6.38 7.38 -7.86
C LEU A 175 -5.32 8.33 -8.41
N THR A 176 -4.98 8.18 -9.67
CA THR A 176 -4.15 9.11 -10.44
C THR A 176 -4.99 9.86 -11.47
N VAL A 177 -6.03 9.20 -11.98
CA VAL A 177 -7.01 9.73 -12.92
C VAL A 177 -8.40 9.44 -12.38
N LEU A 178 -9.25 10.46 -12.31
CA LEU A 178 -10.63 10.32 -11.87
C LEU A 178 -11.54 10.17 -13.09
N PRO A 179 -12.36 9.11 -13.18
CA PRO A 179 -13.37 8.99 -14.24
C PRO A 179 -14.50 10.01 -14.02
N VAL A 180 -14.90 10.69 -15.08
CA VAL A 180 -16.00 11.67 -15.05
C VAL A 180 -17.23 11.06 -15.71
N PRO A 181 -18.35 10.93 -14.97
CA PRO A 181 -19.58 10.39 -15.52
C PRO A 181 -20.14 11.30 -16.63
N PRO A 182 -20.81 10.74 -17.64
CA PRO A 182 -21.45 11.51 -18.70
C PRO A 182 -22.59 12.40 -18.17
N ALA A 183 -22.97 13.42 -18.93
CA ALA A 183 -24.00 14.38 -18.56
C ALA A 183 -25.36 13.74 -18.20
N ALA A 184 -25.68 12.59 -18.80
CA ALA A 184 -26.91 11.85 -18.47
C ALA A 184 -26.97 11.35 -17.02
N VAL A 185 -25.83 11.08 -16.37
CA VAL A 185 -25.74 10.66 -14.96
C VAL A 185 -25.84 11.85 -14.00
N ARG A 186 -25.51 13.06 -14.46
CA ARG A 186 -25.54 14.33 -13.71
C ARG A 186 -26.31 15.41 -14.49
N PRO A 187 -27.61 15.22 -14.72
CA PRO A 187 -28.38 16.12 -15.56
C PRO A 187 -28.58 17.48 -14.91
N SER A 188 -28.57 18.55 -15.71
CA SER A 188 -28.98 19.86 -15.27
C SER A 188 -30.51 19.99 -15.35
N ILE A 189 -31.10 20.58 -14.30
CA ILE A 189 -32.55 20.74 -14.17
C ILE A 189 -32.92 22.19 -14.49
N SER A 190 -33.95 22.41 -15.32
CA SER A 190 -34.52 23.72 -15.54
C SER A 190 -35.40 24.14 -14.36
N ILE A 191 -35.12 25.31 -13.77
CA ILE A 191 -35.93 25.94 -12.74
C ILE A 191 -36.70 27.07 -13.39
N ASP A 192 -37.95 27.36 -12.94
CA ASP A 192 -38.79 28.46 -13.39
C ASP A 192 -39.03 28.57 -14.91
N GLY A 193 -39.54 27.48 -15.52
CA GLY A 193 -39.94 27.55 -16.95
C GLY A 193 -38.81 27.69 -17.95
N GLY A 194 -37.54 27.43 -17.57
CA GLY A 194 -36.41 27.39 -18.48
C GLY A 194 -35.45 28.60 -18.44
N ALA A 195 -35.72 29.60 -17.63
CA ALA A 195 -34.88 30.79 -17.52
C ALA A 195 -33.59 30.56 -16.69
N MET A 196 -33.62 29.63 -15.69
CA MET A 196 -32.46 29.26 -14.88
C MET A 196 -32.25 27.76 -14.93
N ARG A 197 -31.00 27.34 -15.04
CA ARG A 197 -30.59 25.94 -14.91
C ARG A 197 -29.84 25.74 -13.60
N SER A 198 -30.23 24.71 -12.86
CA SER A 198 -29.48 24.20 -11.73
C SER A 198 -28.69 22.98 -12.15
N GLU A 199 -27.38 22.98 -11.87
CA GLU A 199 -26.50 21.84 -12.10
C GLU A 199 -26.56 20.88 -10.96
N ASP A 200 -26.30 19.59 -11.25
CA ASP A 200 -26.20 18.53 -10.25
C ASP A 200 -25.01 18.75 -9.30
N ASP A 201 -25.14 18.33 -8.04
CA ASP A 201 -24.08 18.44 -7.03
C ASP A 201 -22.79 17.74 -7.47
N LEU A 202 -22.88 16.65 -8.23
CA LEU A 202 -21.71 15.97 -8.80
C LEU A 202 -20.93 16.90 -9.75
N THR A 203 -21.61 17.72 -10.53
CA THR A 203 -20.98 18.69 -11.43
C THR A 203 -20.20 19.74 -10.64
N TYR A 204 -20.78 20.25 -9.55
CA TYR A 204 -20.09 21.18 -8.67
C TYR A 204 -18.84 20.56 -8.00
N LYS A 205 -18.96 19.32 -7.53
CA LYS A 205 -17.82 18.61 -6.94
C LYS A 205 -16.71 18.36 -7.97
N LEU A 206 -17.04 17.93 -9.17
CA LEU A 206 -16.06 17.75 -10.25
C LEU A 206 -15.36 19.06 -10.61
N ALA A 207 -16.08 20.18 -10.65
CA ALA A 207 -15.50 21.51 -10.86
C ALA A 207 -14.55 21.92 -9.73
N GLN A 208 -14.90 21.62 -8.46
CA GLN A 208 -14.01 21.86 -7.32
C GLN A 208 -12.72 21.01 -7.42
N ILE A 209 -12.83 19.73 -7.76
CA ILE A 209 -11.67 18.84 -7.95
C ILE A 209 -10.75 19.39 -9.04
N LEU A 210 -11.31 19.80 -10.20
CA LEU A 210 -10.53 20.43 -11.27
C LEU A 210 -9.78 21.66 -10.78
N LYS A 211 -10.47 22.55 -10.05
CA LYS A 211 -9.90 23.79 -9.52
C LYS A 211 -8.77 23.51 -8.52
N HIS A 212 -8.99 22.61 -7.57
CA HIS A 212 -7.97 22.24 -6.58
C HIS A 212 -6.77 21.55 -7.22
N SER A 213 -7.01 20.62 -8.17
CA SER A 213 -5.94 19.96 -8.92
C SER A 213 -5.10 20.97 -9.73
N ALA A 214 -5.73 21.89 -10.42
CA ALA A 214 -5.04 22.96 -11.14
C ALA A 214 -4.22 23.87 -10.20
N THR A 215 -4.78 24.20 -9.04
CA THR A 215 -4.08 25.02 -8.03
C THR A 215 -2.83 24.30 -7.52
N VAL A 216 -2.93 23.01 -7.15
CA VAL A 216 -1.76 22.20 -6.69
C VAL A 216 -0.69 22.17 -7.78
N ARG A 217 -1.07 21.91 -9.04
CA ARG A 217 -0.12 21.85 -10.17
C ARG A 217 0.57 23.18 -10.41
N ARG A 218 -0.16 24.30 -10.29
CA ARG A 218 0.39 25.65 -10.43
C ARG A 218 1.40 25.95 -9.31
N LEU A 219 1.03 25.69 -8.04
CA LEU A 219 1.89 25.98 -6.90
C LEU A 219 3.19 25.14 -6.93
N GLU A 220 3.12 23.90 -7.42
CA GLU A 220 4.32 23.07 -7.67
C GLU A 220 5.21 23.67 -8.75
N GLY A 221 4.61 24.16 -9.85
CA GLY A 221 5.35 24.81 -10.94
C GLY A 221 6.00 26.14 -10.53
N GLU A 222 5.40 26.86 -9.59
CA GLU A 222 5.92 28.11 -9.03
C GLU A 222 7.00 27.87 -7.93
N GLY A 223 7.26 26.63 -7.53
CA GLY A 223 8.26 26.29 -6.52
C GLY A 223 7.87 26.74 -5.10
N VAL A 224 6.58 26.81 -4.79
CA VAL A 224 6.07 27.19 -3.47
C VAL A 224 6.48 26.15 -2.41
N PRO A 225 6.72 26.57 -1.14
CA PRO A 225 7.08 25.65 -0.07
C PRO A 225 6.11 24.47 0.07
N PRO A 226 6.63 23.23 0.32
CA PRO A 226 5.82 22.02 0.39
C PRO A 226 4.67 22.08 1.39
N SER A 227 4.81 22.83 2.49
CA SER A 227 3.75 23.01 3.50
C SER A 227 2.48 23.62 2.89
N VAL A 228 2.63 24.70 2.11
CA VAL A 228 1.51 25.38 1.44
C VAL A 228 0.90 24.50 0.35
N VAL A 229 1.73 23.82 -0.43
CA VAL A 229 1.25 22.85 -1.44
C VAL A 229 0.43 21.73 -0.79
N ASN A 230 0.87 21.24 0.36
CA ASN A 230 0.17 20.19 1.08
C ASN A 230 -1.19 20.63 1.66
N GLU A 231 -1.34 21.89 2.08
CA GLU A 231 -2.65 22.42 2.49
C GLU A 231 -3.65 22.38 1.34
N HIS A 232 -3.25 22.81 0.14
CA HIS A 232 -4.09 22.73 -1.06
C HIS A 232 -4.32 21.30 -1.53
N PHE A 233 -3.34 20.42 -1.32
CA PHE A 233 -3.48 18.98 -1.60
C PHE A 233 -4.47 18.30 -0.64
N ASP A 234 -4.50 18.68 0.64
CA ASP A 234 -5.47 18.18 1.61
C ASP A 234 -6.93 18.52 1.22
N LEU A 235 -7.13 19.66 0.49
CA LEU A 235 -8.43 20.02 -0.06
C LEU A 235 -8.81 19.21 -1.30
N LEU A 236 -7.81 18.73 -2.06
CA LEU A 236 -8.01 17.88 -3.22
C LEU A 236 -8.33 16.43 -2.82
N GLN A 237 -7.76 15.94 -1.75
CA GLN A 237 -7.91 14.58 -1.24
C GLN A 237 -9.25 14.35 -0.54
#